data_da3e01ecace251099e185b778eb58248
#
_entry.id   da3e01ecace251099e185b778eb58248
#
_cell.length_a   1.000
_cell.length_b   1.000
_cell.length_c   1.000
_cell.angle_alpha   90.00
_cell.angle_beta   90.00
_cell.angle_gamma   90.00
#
_symmetry.space_group_name_H-M   'P 1'
#
loop_
_entity.id
_entity.type
_entity.pdbx_description
1 polymer ?
#
loop_
_entity_poly.entity_id
_entity_poly.type
_entity_poly.pdbx_seq_one_letter_code
_entity_poly.pdbx_strand_id
1 'polypeptide(L)'
;MRLLIFSDIHGDKAALEKLMAVEADYYFAAGDLANFGRGLETMGPILQRRAERMYVLPGNHESEADIARFCREFGFHDFHGRTMQIAGYHVAGLGYSNPTPFDTPGEYSEQELKERLQRFSGLRPLVLICHTPPKGTALDRAGEGKHFGSDAIREFIEREQPRYFYCGHIHEAAGQQATLGRTAGWNVGKRGQLLELPTLVK
;
A
#
# COMPACT_ATOMS: atom_id res chain seq x y z
N MET A 1 -0.62 -10.83 15.73
CA MET A 1 -0.15 -9.44 15.45
C MET A 1 -1.17 -8.77 14.53
N ARG A 2 -1.56 -7.54 14.84
CA ARG A 2 -2.56 -6.78 14.08
C ARG A 2 -1.88 -5.71 13.24
N LEU A 3 -2.13 -5.70 11.93
CA LEU A 3 -1.64 -4.72 11.00
C LEU A 3 -2.82 -3.94 10.44
N LEU A 4 -2.83 -2.62 10.58
CA LEU A 4 -3.79 -1.76 9.91
C LEU A 4 -3.16 -1.22 8.63
N ILE A 5 -3.75 -1.55 7.47
CA ILE A 5 -3.32 -1.08 6.16
C ILE A 5 -4.41 -0.15 5.60
N PHE A 6 -4.03 1.02 5.12
CA PHE A 6 -4.94 2.01 4.53
C PHE A 6 -4.25 2.79 3.41
N SER A 7 -5.02 3.43 2.53
CA SER A 7 -4.55 4.15 1.35
C SER A 7 -5.52 5.26 0.96
N ASP A 8 -5.13 6.11 0.02
CA ASP A 8 -6.02 7.07 -0.68
C ASP A 8 -6.72 8.04 0.28
N ILE A 9 -5.99 8.59 1.22
CA ILE A 9 -6.51 9.55 2.21
C ILE A 9 -6.82 10.90 1.54
N HIS A 10 -5.96 11.35 0.61
CA HIS A 10 -6.14 12.60 -0.14
C HIS A 10 -6.53 13.81 0.72
N GLY A 11 -5.89 13.94 1.89
CA GLY A 11 -6.13 15.04 2.82
C GLY A 11 -7.39 14.90 3.68
N ASP A 12 -8.11 13.77 3.64
CA ASP A 12 -9.29 13.50 4.47
C ASP A 12 -8.88 13.23 5.93
N LYS A 13 -8.71 14.32 6.69
CA LYS A 13 -8.31 14.26 8.10
C LYS A 13 -9.30 13.46 8.95
N ALA A 14 -10.59 13.55 8.64
CA ALA A 14 -11.62 12.85 9.42
C ALA A 14 -11.53 11.32 9.22
N ALA A 15 -11.24 10.87 8.00
CA ALA A 15 -10.95 9.45 7.74
C ALA A 15 -9.69 9.01 8.48
N LEU A 16 -8.62 9.81 8.43
CA LEU A 16 -7.35 9.49 9.08
C LEU A 16 -7.47 9.42 10.59
N GLU A 17 -8.23 10.33 11.23
CA GLU A 17 -8.53 10.29 12.66
C GLU A 17 -9.23 8.99 13.08
N LYS A 18 -10.19 8.53 12.27
CA LYS A 18 -10.89 7.25 12.52
C LYS A 18 -9.93 6.05 12.43
N LEU A 19 -9.01 6.07 11.45
CA LEU A 19 -7.99 5.03 11.30
C LEU A 19 -7.03 5.00 12.52
N MET A 20 -6.61 6.17 12.99
CA MET A 20 -5.72 6.25 14.16
C MET A 20 -6.40 5.89 15.49
N ALA A 21 -7.72 5.83 15.53
CA ALA A 21 -8.48 5.30 16.66
C ALA A 21 -8.50 3.75 16.71
N VAL A 22 -8.19 3.08 15.60
CA VAL A 22 -8.09 1.62 15.55
C VAL A 22 -6.79 1.17 16.20
N GLU A 23 -6.87 0.28 17.18
CA GLU A 23 -5.67 -0.28 17.81
C GLU A 23 -5.06 -1.39 16.94
N ALA A 24 -3.79 -1.20 16.57
CA ALA A 24 -2.99 -2.16 15.83
C ALA A 24 -1.54 -2.17 16.33
N ASP A 25 -0.81 -3.26 16.05
CA ASP A 25 0.60 -3.37 16.39
C ASP A 25 1.48 -2.63 15.37
N TYR A 26 1.03 -2.56 14.10
CA TYR A 26 1.68 -1.86 12.99
C TYR A 26 0.65 -1.16 12.12
N TYR A 27 1.03 -0.01 11.56
CA TYR A 27 0.21 0.82 10.68
C TYR A 27 0.95 1.02 9.36
N PHE A 28 0.29 0.76 8.24
CA PHE A 28 0.85 0.93 6.89
C PHE A 28 -0.02 1.89 6.09
N ALA A 29 0.53 3.08 5.81
CA ALA A 29 -0.05 4.03 4.88
C ALA A 29 0.45 3.67 3.47
N ALA A 30 -0.40 3.08 2.65
CA ALA A 30 -0.07 2.53 1.35
C ALA A 30 -0.22 3.54 0.20
N GLY A 31 0.13 4.79 0.45
CA GLY A 31 0.18 5.86 -0.54
C GLY A 31 -1.05 6.78 -0.57
N ASP A 32 -0.89 7.88 -1.28
CA ASP A 32 -1.90 8.92 -1.51
C ASP A 32 -2.47 9.51 -0.22
N LEU A 33 -1.57 9.89 0.71
CA LEU A 33 -1.95 10.66 1.90
C LEU A 33 -2.39 12.08 1.55
N ALA A 34 -1.81 12.66 0.48
CA ALA A 34 -2.06 14.01 0.01
C ALA A 34 -2.39 14.03 -1.50
N ASN A 35 -2.61 15.22 -2.07
CA ASN A 35 -2.80 15.42 -3.50
C ASN A 35 -1.59 16.15 -4.09
N PHE A 36 -0.84 15.52 -5.00
CA PHE A 36 0.38 16.07 -5.60
C PHE A 36 1.37 16.58 -4.54
N GLY A 37 1.55 15.82 -3.46
CA GLY A 37 2.39 16.15 -2.32
C GLY A 37 1.93 17.34 -1.47
N ARG A 38 0.84 18.01 -1.85
CA ARG A 38 0.37 19.23 -1.17
C ARG A 38 -0.43 18.89 0.09
N GLY A 39 -0.04 19.49 1.21
CA GLY A 39 -0.72 19.31 2.49
C GLY A 39 -0.32 18.02 3.22
N LEU A 40 0.71 17.31 2.74
CA LEU A 40 1.24 16.10 3.38
C LEU A 40 1.63 16.38 4.84
N GLU A 41 2.25 17.54 5.10
CA GLU A 41 2.62 18.00 6.44
C GLU A 41 1.43 18.13 7.40
N THR A 42 0.23 18.35 6.87
CA THR A 42 -0.98 18.45 7.70
C THR A 42 -1.52 17.10 8.18
N MET A 43 -1.07 16.00 7.57
CA MET A 43 -1.41 14.63 7.96
C MET A 43 -0.48 14.13 9.08
N GLY A 44 0.75 14.66 9.13
CA GLY A 44 1.79 14.24 10.07
C GLY A 44 1.34 14.23 11.53
N PRO A 45 0.80 15.33 12.10
CA PRO A 45 0.37 15.36 13.51
C PRO A 45 -0.68 14.30 13.88
N ILE A 46 -1.54 13.91 12.93
CA ILE A 46 -2.56 12.86 13.16
C ILE A 46 -1.89 11.49 13.24
N LEU A 47 -0.98 11.19 12.30
CA LEU A 47 -0.25 9.94 12.23
C LEU A 47 0.78 9.81 13.37
N GLN A 48 1.30 10.92 13.88
CA GLN A 48 2.36 10.97 14.89
C GLN A 48 1.98 10.28 16.20
N ARG A 49 0.69 10.12 16.47
CA ARG A 49 0.20 9.32 17.61
C ARG A 49 0.67 7.84 17.56
N ARG A 50 1.07 7.38 16.39
CA ARG A 50 1.51 6.01 16.12
C ARG A 50 2.90 5.95 15.49
N ALA A 51 3.72 7.01 15.63
CA ALA A 51 4.95 7.22 14.87
C ALA A 51 5.90 6.03 14.87
N GLU A 52 6.21 5.45 16.02
CA GLU A 52 7.13 4.31 16.16
C GLU A 52 6.68 3.05 15.40
N ARG A 53 5.40 2.97 15.05
CA ARG A 53 4.76 1.82 14.40
C ARG A 53 4.15 2.19 13.04
N MET A 54 4.43 3.41 12.54
CA MET A 54 3.90 3.93 11.29
C MET A 54 4.89 3.75 10.16
N TYR A 55 4.47 3.01 9.14
CA TYR A 55 5.21 2.70 7.92
C TYR A 55 4.51 3.36 6.74
N VAL A 56 5.24 4.15 5.96
CA VAL A 56 4.67 4.99 4.89
C VAL A 56 5.26 4.61 3.54
N LEU A 57 4.40 4.47 2.56
CA LEU A 57 4.73 4.30 1.14
C LEU A 57 4.23 5.53 0.37
N PRO A 58 4.91 5.99 -0.69
CA PRO A 58 4.30 6.93 -1.63
C PRO A 58 3.19 6.25 -2.43
N GLY A 59 2.14 7.00 -2.76
CA GLY A 59 1.24 6.68 -3.86
C GLY A 59 1.74 7.32 -5.15
N ASN A 60 0.86 7.51 -6.13
CA ASN A 60 1.23 8.27 -7.31
C ASN A 60 1.21 9.79 -7.10
N HIS A 61 0.55 10.26 -6.05
CA HIS A 61 0.50 11.68 -5.69
C HIS A 61 1.69 12.19 -4.88
N GLU A 62 2.61 11.35 -4.43
CA GLU A 62 3.83 11.74 -3.71
C GLU A 62 5.08 11.22 -4.40
N SER A 63 6.16 12.02 -4.37
CA SER A 63 7.49 11.54 -4.75
C SER A 63 8.17 10.76 -3.61
N GLU A 64 9.17 9.93 -3.92
CA GLU A 64 10.04 9.29 -2.92
C GLU A 64 10.68 10.34 -1.99
N ALA A 65 11.08 11.49 -2.55
CA ALA A 65 11.68 12.58 -1.78
C ALA A 65 10.70 13.22 -0.78
N ASP A 66 9.42 13.37 -1.16
CA ASP A 66 8.38 13.89 -0.27
C ASP A 66 8.15 12.95 0.90
N ILE A 67 8.01 11.65 0.64
CA ILE A 67 7.81 10.65 1.70
C ILE A 67 9.05 10.54 2.59
N ALA A 68 10.25 10.54 2.02
CA ALA A 68 11.48 10.49 2.83
C ALA A 68 11.61 11.73 3.74
N ARG A 69 11.25 12.93 3.27
CA ARG A 69 11.20 14.16 4.07
C ARG A 69 10.14 14.04 5.17
N PHE A 70 8.93 13.64 4.81
CA PHE A 70 7.80 13.47 5.71
C PHE A 70 8.10 12.48 6.84
N CYS A 71 8.67 11.32 6.51
CA CYS A 71 9.05 10.32 7.49
C CYS A 71 10.11 10.84 8.48
N ARG A 72 11.13 11.57 7.98
CA ARG A 72 12.15 12.19 8.86
C ARG A 72 11.56 13.24 9.78
N GLU A 73 10.65 14.08 9.29
CA GLU A 73 10.05 15.17 10.05
C GLU A 73 9.18 14.67 11.20
N PHE A 74 8.39 13.61 10.96
CA PHE A 74 7.42 13.12 11.94
C PHE A 74 7.82 11.82 12.66
N GLY A 75 9.00 11.28 12.36
CA GLY A 75 9.52 10.07 13.01
C GLY A 75 8.87 8.77 12.50
N PHE A 76 8.41 8.74 11.25
CA PHE A 76 7.84 7.54 10.62
C PHE A 76 8.91 6.71 9.92
N HIS A 77 8.55 5.49 9.55
CA HIS A 77 9.40 4.60 8.76
C HIS A 77 9.03 4.71 7.28
N ASP A 78 9.96 5.18 6.45
CA ASP A 78 9.85 5.04 5.00
C ASP A 78 9.95 3.55 4.64
N PHE A 79 8.88 3.02 4.02
CA PHE A 79 8.78 1.60 3.72
C PHE A 79 8.77 1.30 2.22
N HIS A 80 9.01 2.30 1.39
CA HIS A 80 9.08 2.13 -0.06
C HIS A 80 10.24 1.26 -0.48
N GLY A 81 9.96 0.17 -1.21
CA GLY A 81 10.96 -0.79 -1.68
C GLY A 81 11.64 -1.58 -0.55
N ARG A 82 11.06 -1.65 0.62
CA ARG A 82 11.64 -2.31 1.81
C ARG A 82 10.87 -3.54 2.24
N THR A 83 11.51 -4.31 3.12
CA THR A 83 10.94 -5.51 3.74
C THR A 83 11.24 -5.53 5.23
N MET A 84 10.36 -6.17 5.99
CA MET A 84 10.56 -6.48 7.41
C MET A 84 9.93 -7.83 7.76
N GLN A 85 10.23 -8.35 8.94
CA GLN A 85 9.58 -9.56 9.45
C GLN A 85 8.65 -9.24 10.61
N ILE A 86 7.40 -9.73 10.52
CA ILE A 86 6.38 -9.60 11.57
C ILE A 86 5.75 -10.98 11.79
N ALA A 87 5.84 -11.52 12.99
CA ALA A 87 5.24 -12.80 13.39
C ALA A 87 5.58 -13.97 12.45
N GLY A 88 6.79 -13.97 11.88
CA GLY A 88 7.26 -14.99 10.92
C GLY A 88 6.90 -14.73 9.46
N TYR A 89 6.11 -13.71 9.16
CA TYR A 89 5.82 -13.26 7.80
C TYR A 89 6.86 -12.24 7.33
N HIS A 90 7.23 -12.32 6.06
CA HIS A 90 7.86 -11.20 5.37
C HIS A 90 6.77 -10.20 4.97
N VAL A 91 6.90 -8.94 5.37
CA VAL A 91 6.06 -7.85 4.92
C VAL A 91 6.88 -6.97 3.99
N ALA A 92 6.40 -6.72 2.79
CA ALA A 92 7.11 -5.95 1.76
C ALA A 92 6.21 -4.82 1.25
N GLY A 93 6.82 -3.67 0.93
CA GLY A 93 6.11 -2.48 0.46
C GLY A 93 6.67 -1.93 -0.85
N LEU A 94 5.79 -1.63 -1.82
CA LEU A 94 6.14 -0.94 -3.07
C LEU A 94 5.07 0.14 -3.36
N GLY A 95 5.49 1.39 -3.30
CA GLY A 95 4.66 2.54 -3.67
C GLY A 95 4.66 2.80 -5.17
N TYR A 96 4.11 3.94 -5.56
CA TYR A 96 3.92 4.42 -6.92
C TYR A 96 2.87 3.62 -7.70
N SER A 97 2.43 4.16 -8.83
CA SER A 97 1.52 3.47 -9.74
C SER A 97 2.16 3.15 -11.09
N ASN A 98 1.50 2.33 -11.91
CA ASN A 98 1.71 2.32 -13.34
C ASN A 98 1.25 3.67 -13.94
N PRO A 99 1.63 4.00 -15.19
CA PRO A 99 1.35 5.30 -15.77
C PRO A 99 -0.15 5.64 -15.77
N THR A 100 -0.45 6.88 -15.36
CA THR A 100 -1.81 7.43 -15.36
C THR A 100 -1.94 8.52 -16.44
N PRO A 101 -3.16 8.89 -16.86
CA PRO A 101 -3.34 10.00 -17.79
C PRO A 101 -3.12 11.38 -17.14
N PHE A 102 -2.71 11.43 -15.88
CA PHE A 102 -2.63 12.66 -15.07
C PHE A 102 -1.20 13.16 -14.85
N ASP A 103 -0.17 12.42 -15.34
CA ASP A 103 1.24 12.75 -15.17
C ASP A 103 1.59 13.07 -13.70
N THR A 104 1.30 12.11 -12.84
CA THR A 104 1.49 12.24 -11.39
C THR A 104 2.96 12.00 -11.00
N PRO A 105 3.42 12.54 -9.85
CA PRO A 105 4.85 12.48 -9.46
C PRO A 105 5.40 11.08 -9.25
N GLY A 106 4.54 10.11 -8.92
CA GLY A 106 4.93 8.77 -8.49
C GLY A 106 4.48 7.68 -9.46
N GLU A 107 5.07 7.62 -10.66
CA GLU A 107 4.73 6.61 -11.66
C GLU A 107 5.96 5.80 -12.06
N TYR A 108 5.76 4.49 -12.26
CA TYR A 108 6.72 3.57 -12.83
C TYR A 108 6.13 2.93 -14.09
N SER A 109 6.95 2.73 -15.11
CA SER A 109 6.60 1.83 -16.20
C SER A 109 6.39 0.41 -15.69
N GLU A 110 5.68 -0.43 -16.45
CA GLU A 110 5.49 -1.85 -16.12
C GLU A 110 6.84 -2.58 -15.97
N GLN A 111 7.85 -2.19 -16.77
CA GLN A 111 9.19 -2.76 -16.68
C GLN A 111 9.87 -2.39 -15.34
N GLU A 112 9.80 -1.13 -14.92
CA GLU A 112 10.35 -0.68 -13.64
C GLU A 112 9.63 -1.34 -12.44
N LEU A 113 8.30 -1.47 -12.50
CA LEU A 113 7.54 -2.21 -11.49
C LEU A 113 8.02 -3.67 -11.40
N LYS A 114 8.20 -4.34 -12.55
CA LYS A 114 8.69 -5.71 -12.61
C LYS A 114 10.07 -5.86 -12.00
N GLU A 115 11.00 -4.96 -12.31
CA GLU A 115 12.37 -4.96 -11.77
C GLU A 115 12.38 -4.73 -10.26
N ARG A 116 11.57 -3.78 -9.76
CA ARG A 116 11.48 -3.48 -8.33
C ARG A 116 10.87 -4.63 -7.53
N LEU A 117 9.86 -5.31 -8.08
CA LEU A 117 9.24 -6.47 -7.46
C LEU A 117 10.19 -7.67 -7.32
N GLN A 118 11.21 -7.81 -8.19
CA GLN A 118 12.16 -8.94 -8.12
C GLN A 118 12.85 -9.06 -6.76
N ARG A 119 13.07 -7.93 -6.05
CA ARG A 119 13.67 -7.96 -4.70
C ARG A 119 12.83 -8.69 -3.64
N PHE A 120 11.56 -8.91 -3.93
CA PHE A 120 10.63 -9.61 -3.04
C PHE A 120 10.40 -11.07 -3.45
N SER A 121 11.01 -11.52 -4.55
CA SER A 121 10.89 -12.90 -5.03
C SER A 121 11.45 -13.89 -4.01
N GLY A 122 10.74 -15.02 -3.85
CA GLY A 122 11.13 -16.09 -2.92
C GLY A 122 10.85 -15.81 -1.43
N LEU A 123 10.38 -14.63 -1.05
CA LEU A 123 10.01 -14.33 0.33
C LEU A 123 8.73 -15.09 0.70
N ARG A 124 8.79 -15.97 1.70
CA ARG A 124 7.64 -16.81 2.09
C ARG A 124 7.58 -17.04 3.61
N PRO A 125 6.40 -16.96 4.21
CA PRO A 125 5.16 -16.40 3.67
C PRO A 125 5.26 -14.87 3.51
N LEU A 126 4.67 -14.32 2.44
CA LEU A 126 4.75 -12.89 2.09
C LEU A 126 3.39 -12.19 2.32
N VAL A 127 3.42 -11.03 2.95
CA VAL A 127 2.39 -9.98 2.90
C VAL A 127 2.95 -8.88 2.00
N LEU A 128 2.33 -8.67 0.85
CA LEU A 128 2.75 -7.65 -0.11
C LEU A 128 1.78 -6.47 -0.06
N ILE A 129 2.32 -5.27 0.16
CA ILE A 129 1.59 -4.01 0.18
C ILE A 129 2.09 -3.17 -1.00
N CYS A 130 1.24 -2.97 -2.01
CA CYS A 130 1.54 -2.09 -3.14
C CYS A 130 0.52 -0.95 -3.17
N HIS A 131 0.89 0.23 -3.68
CA HIS A 131 -0.12 1.25 -3.95
C HIS A 131 -1.02 0.80 -5.10
N THR A 132 -0.43 0.35 -6.22
CA THR A 132 -1.13 -0.11 -7.42
C THR A 132 -1.74 -1.50 -7.26
N PRO A 133 -3.00 -1.71 -7.73
CA PRO A 133 -3.63 -3.03 -7.78
C PRO A 133 -3.16 -3.88 -8.98
N PRO A 134 -3.35 -5.22 -8.92
CA PRO A 134 -3.15 -6.11 -10.05
C PRO A 134 -4.26 -5.92 -11.09
N LYS A 135 -3.88 -5.82 -12.37
CA LYS A 135 -4.81 -5.59 -13.49
C LYS A 135 -5.78 -6.74 -13.73
N GLY A 136 -7.00 -6.39 -14.13
CA GLY A 136 -8.04 -7.35 -14.53
C GLY A 136 -8.67 -8.08 -13.35
N THR A 137 -8.74 -7.46 -12.19
CA THR A 137 -9.32 -8.01 -10.97
C THR A 137 -10.42 -7.11 -10.42
N ALA A 138 -11.11 -7.54 -9.35
CA ALA A 138 -12.04 -6.67 -8.65
C ALA A 138 -11.32 -5.48 -7.96
N LEU A 139 -10.00 -5.58 -7.73
CA LEU A 139 -9.22 -4.58 -7.00
C LEU A 139 -8.88 -3.34 -7.83
N ASP A 140 -8.95 -3.44 -9.17
CA ASP A 140 -8.60 -2.37 -10.10
C ASP A 140 -9.75 -1.93 -11.01
N ARG A 141 -10.97 -2.37 -10.70
CA ARG A 141 -12.14 -2.09 -11.53
C ARG A 141 -12.66 -0.70 -11.28
N ALA A 142 -12.74 0.11 -12.35
CA ALA A 142 -13.34 1.44 -12.31
C ALA A 142 -14.35 1.60 -13.43
N GLY A 143 -15.31 2.53 -13.29
CA GLY A 143 -16.33 2.88 -14.28
C GLY A 143 -16.68 1.72 -15.22
N GLU A 144 -17.63 1.72 -16.00
CA GLU A 144 -18.05 0.76 -17.05
C GLU A 144 -17.25 -0.59 -17.19
N GLY A 145 -16.63 -1.06 -16.08
CA GLY A 145 -15.86 -2.32 -16.06
C GLY A 145 -14.43 -2.22 -16.60
N LYS A 146 -13.86 -1.02 -16.72
CA LYS A 146 -12.46 -0.81 -17.11
C LYS A 146 -11.51 -1.19 -15.99
N HIS A 147 -10.30 -1.58 -16.37
CA HIS A 147 -9.23 -2.01 -15.46
C HIS A 147 -8.00 -1.14 -15.65
N PHE A 148 -7.48 -0.56 -14.57
CA PHE A 148 -6.36 0.38 -14.60
C PHE A 148 -5.17 -0.07 -13.73
N GLY A 149 -5.19 -1.29 -13.23
CA GLY A 149 -4.08 -1.88 -12.49
C GLY A 149 -2.88 -2.24 -13.37
N SER A 150 -1.83 -2.77 -12.72
CA SER A 150 -0.56 -3.15 -13.35
C SER A 150 -0.52 -4.62 -13.74
N ASP A 151 -0.03 -4.87 -14.95
CA ASP A 151 0.27 -6.21 -15.44
C ASP A 151 1.46 -6.82 -14.66
N ALA A 152 2.49 -6.04 -14.34
CA ALA A 152 3.65 -6.50 -13.58
C ALA A 152 3.28 -6.95 -12.15
N ILE A 153 2.39 -6.21 -11.47
CA ILE A 153 1.88 -6.60 -10.16
C ILE A 153 1.11 -7.91 -10.26
N ARG A 154 0.26 -8.05 -11.28
CA ARG A 154 -0.50 -9.28 -11.50
C ARG A 154 0.41 -10.48 -11.74
N GLU A 155 1.38 -10.37 -12.67
CA GLU A 155 2.36 -11.42 -12.97
C GLU A 155 3.15 -11.83 -11.72
N PHE A 156 3.56 -10.86 -10.90
CA PHE A 156 4.27 -11.13 -9.66
C PHE A 156 3.42 -11.94 -8.68
N ILE A 157 2.16 -11.54 -8.46
CA ILE A 157 1.24 -12.25 -7.56
C ILE A 157 0.98 -13.66 -8.06
N GLU A 158 0.74 -13.85 -9.35
CA GLU A 158 0.49 -15.17 -9.96
C GLU A 158 1.70 -16.10 -9.82
N ARG A 159 2.93 -15.58 -9.92
CA ARG A 159 4.16 -16.34 -9.79
C ARG A 159 4.54 -16.64 -8.34
N GLU A 160 4.58 -15.62 -7.49
CA GLU A 160 5.11 -15.72 -6.13
C GLU A 160 4.05 -16.14 -5.10
N GLN A 161 2.76 -15.93 -5.40
CA GLN A 161 1.65 -16.30 -4.53
C GLN A 161 1.79 -15.77 -3.10
N PRO A 162 1.95 -14.42 -2.88
CA PRO A 162 1.93 -13.88 -1.53
C PRO A 162 0.71 -14.38 -0.75
N ARG A 163 0.86 -14.58 0.55
CA ARG A 163 -0.27 -15.03 1.39
C ARG A 163 -1.37 -13.98 1.41
N TYR A 164 -0.98 -12.69 1.49
CA TYR A 164 -1.88 -11.55 1.50
C TYR A 164 -1.35 -10.46 0.58
N PHE A 165 -2.26 -9.77 -0.09
CA PHE A 165 -1.97 -8.61 -0.93
C PHE A 165 -2.89 -7.44 -0.58
N TYR A 166 -2.32 -6.24 -0.47
CA TYR A 166 -3.06 -5.02 -0.18
C TYR A 166 -2.68 -3.92 -1.16
N CYS A 167 -3.69 -3.18 -1.63
CA CYS A 167 -3.50 -2.05 -2.53
C CYS A 167 -4.52 -0.93 -2.28
N GLY A 168 -4.38 0.17 -3.01
CA GLY A 168 -5.30 1.29 -3.12
C GLY A 168 -5.45 1.75 -4.57
N HIS A 169 -5.21 3.05 -4.80
CA HIS A 169 -5.14 3.72 -6.09
C HIS A 169 -6.47 3.83 -6.84
N ILE A 170 -7.18 2.73 -7.06
CA ILE A 170 -8.46 2.74 -7.77
C ILE A 170 -9.60 2.91 -6.76
N HIS A 171 -10.06 4.16 -6.61
CA HIS A 171 -11.02 4.56 -5.57
C HIS A 171 -12.35 3.85 -5.67
N GLU A 172 -12.83 3.60 -6.90
CA GLU A 172 -14.08 2.88 -7.14
C GLU A 172 -14.03 1.42 -6.68
N ALA A 173 -12.83 0.87 -6.60
CA ALA A 173 -12.60 -0.49 -6.09
C ALA A 173 -12.34 -0.53 -4.57
N ALA A 174 -12.39 0.58 -3.86
CA ALA A 174 -12.14 0.62 -2.42
C ALA A 174 -13.08 -0.32 -1.65
N GLY A 175 -12.51 -1.20 -0.83
CA GLY A 175 -13.21 -2.24 -0.07
C GLY A 175 -13.45 -3.54 -0.85
N GLN A 176 -13.09 -3.61 -2.13
CA GLN A 176 -13.20 -4.85 -2.91
C GLN A 176 -12.14 -5.87 -2.51
N GLN A 177 -12.50 -7.13 -2.69
CA GLN A 177 -11.64 -8.28 -2.43
C GLN A 177 -11.49 -9.13 -3.69
N ALA A 178 -10.35 -9.79 -3.83
CA ALA A 178 -10.10 -10.74 -4.93
C ALA A 178 -9.19 -11.88 -4.44
N THR A 179 -9.33 -13.03 -5.06
CA THR A 179 -8.43 -14.17 -4.87
C THR A 179 -7.68 -14.43 -6.17
N LEU A 180 -6.35 -14.42 -6.13
CA LEU A 180 -5.46 -14.74 -7.24
C LEU A 180 -4.64 -15.98 -6.88
N GLY A 181 -5.08 -17.15 -7.35
CA GLY A 181 -4.50 -18.42 -6.91
C GLY A 181 -4.71 -18.61 -5.41
N ARG A 182 -3.61 -18.62 -4.62
CA ARG A 182 -3.64 -18.73 -3.15
C ARG A 182 -3.57 -17.38 -2.44
N THR A 183 -3.41 -16.29 -3.18
CA THR A 183 -3.31 -14.94 -2.64
C THR A 183 -4.68 -14.38 -2.35
N ALA A 184 -4.94 -13.97 -1.11
CA ALA A 184 -6.09 -13.17 -0.74
C ALA A 184 -5.71 -11.68 -0.83
N GLY A 185 -6.46 -10.90 -1.62
CA GLY A 185 -6.17 -9.50 -1.91
C GLY A 185 -7.29 -8.54 -1.57
N TRP A 186 -6.94 -7.31 -1.18
CA TRP A 186 -7.87 -6.22 -0.84
C TRP A 186 -7.41 -4.89 -1.43
N ASN A 187 -8.34 -4.14 -2.00
CA ASN A 187 -8.18 -2.69 -2.17
C ASN A 187 -8.71 -2.03 -0.90
N VAL A 188 -7.80 -1.48 -0.09
CA VAL A 188 -8.14 -1.01 1.27
C VAL A 188 -8.78 0.39 1.28
N GLY A 189 -8.40 1.26 0.33
CA GLY A 189 -8.84 2.64 0.30
C GLY A 189 -8.72 3.35 1.66
N LYS A 190 -9.45 4.45 1.85
CA LYS A 190 -9.41 5.26 3.07
C LYS A 190 -10.18 4.68 4.27
N ARG A 191 -10.85 3.53 4.10
CA ARG A 191 -11.48 2.83 5.23
C ARG A 191 -10.47 1.95 5.96
N GLY A 192 -9.43 1.54 5.24
CA GLY A 192 -8.43 0.63 5.75
C GLY A 192 -8.93 -0.80 5.97
N GLN A 193 -8.00 -1.69 6.20
CA GLN A 193 -8.26 -3.09 6.54
C GLN A 193 -7.37 -3.50 7.70
N LEU A 194 -7.96 -4.08 8.73
CA LEU A 194 -7.23 -4.70 9.83
C LEU A 194 -6.94 -6.16 9.48
N LEU A 195 -5.67 -6.51 9.39
CA LEU A 195 -5.19 -7.87 9.20
C LEU A 195 -4.74 -8.43 10.55
N GLU A 196 -5.31 -9.55 10.96
CA GLU A 196 -4.80 -10.33 12.08
C GLU A 196 -3.88 -11.44 11.55
N LEU A 197 -2.58 -11.26 11.72
CA LEU A 197 -1.60 -12.28 11.36
C LEU A 197 -1.56 -13.36 12.43
N PRO A 198 -1.91 -14.62 12.08
CA PRO A 198 -1.70 -15.74 12.99
C PRO A 198 -0.20 -15.93 13.26
N THR A 199 0.14 -16.35 14.46
CA THR A 199 1.52 -16.77 14.75
C THR A 199 1.82 -18.05 13.97
N LEU A 200 2.87 -18.03 13.17
CA LEU A 200 3.33 -19.26 12.51
C LEU A 200 3.95 -20.15 13.58
N VAL A 201 3.30 -21.29 13.84
CA VAL A 201 3.91 -22.35 14.65
C VAL A 201 5.04 -22.95 13.80
N LYS A 202 6.24 -22.95 14.34
CA LYS A 202 7.43 -23.56 13.71
C LYS A 202 7.28 -25.08 13.69
#